data_27d380421fd309efb0d17014c08b4b23
#
_entry.id   27d380421fd309efb0d17014c08b4b23
#
_cell.length_a   1.000
_cell.length_b   1.000
_cell.length_c   1.000
_cell.angle_alpha   90.00
_cell.angle_beta   90.00
_cell.angle_gamma   90.00
#
_symmetry.space_group_name_H-M   'P 1'
#
loop_
_entity.id
_entity.type
_entity.pdbx_description
1 polymer ?
#
loop_
_entity_poly.entity_id
_entity_poly.type
_entity_poly.pdbx_seq_one_letter_code
_entity_poly.pdbx_strand_id
1 'polypeptide(L)'
;MPKTRTQLRRLLVERFRALRDVEVELGEQITIVCGKNGTSKSSILGVAAQIFSFEKDYVTNKQLAFKQVGGAPFKSRYSEHFRMSETFDVPGSMTVNIELHDGYTDSKATARLELMRRLDKPRPVVRNNSTASGGGNASRNFTHPVIFLSLKRLFPIAARTYNVGEFDYLTAHQQDFLNLTNEILNKTSANATGTKGTISSAVAHGTDYDQESVSAGEDNVGQIALALMSFRKLSEEYSDYKGGLLLIDEADAGLFPTAQINLWKVLQRESISLNLQVIMTSHSPILIEHAFEQSKKFRRKFKTIYLSDTFGDVQVMEDWSWQQISADIATRTIQTEPGVSLPLVRVYFEDKEACDFFAALVNRQPIKKFTVSLPDITLGCSNYLQLIRNNIPEFSRNSIICLDGDLKLPVIPRTVVLLPSELPPDQLIFEHLYNLPANDPFWWNDLQFTRDNFTNAARELISLLRISGEVVDIKERLAAYSGPKTPREYFKLFYKNDQFQQLLSVRAKSHNPWMHWTNTHPTSTNDFLVRLRAALHDIMKNAYSVDQTKLKALTIKPMKTVD
;
A
#
# COMPACT_ATOMS: atom_id res chain seq x y z
N MET A 1 -2.22 -10.70 -34.05
CA MET A 1 -3.44 -10.69 -33.22
C MET A 1 -3.03 -11.07 -31.81
N PRO A 2 -3.51 -10.43 -30.76
CA PRO A 2 -3.23 -10.90 -29.43
C PRO A 2 -3.75 -12.35 -29.30
N LYS A 3 -2.90 -13.27 -28.85
CA LYS A 3 -3.30 -14.66 -28.60
C LYS A 3 -4.48 -14.64 -27.62
N THR A 4 -5.63 -15.21 -28.02
CA THR A 4 -6.76 -15.43 -27.11
C THR A 4 -6.30 -16.28 -25.95
N ARG A 5 -6.60 -15.88 -24.72
CA ARG A 5 -6.18 -16.62 -23.52
C ARG A 5 -7.38 -17.11 -22.72
N THR A 6 -7.24 -18.24 -22.07
CA THR A 6 -8.22 -18.69 -21.09
C THR A 6 -8.14 -17.81 -19.86
N GLN A 7 -9.30 -17.32 -19.38
CA GLN A 7 -9.37 -16.40 -18.27
C GLN A 7 -10.58 -16.65 -17.39
N LEU A 8 -10.35 -17.00 -16.14
CA LEU A 8 -11.39 -17.11 -15.13
C LEU A 8 -11.87 -15.69 -14.76
N ARG A 9 -13.19 -15.43 -14.87
CA ARG A 9 -13.77 -14.10 -14.68
C ARG A 9 -14.47 -13.96 -13.34
N ARG A 10 -15.33 -14.93 -12.99
CA ARG A 10 -16.22 -14.83 -11.85
C ARG A 10 -16.51 -16.18 -11.23
N LEU A 11 -16.58 -16.21 -9.91
CA LEU A 11 -17.06 -17.32 -9.11
C LEU A 11 -18.29 -16.87 -8.33
N LEU A 12 -19.42 -17.52 -8.54
CA LEU A 12 -20.68 -17.25 -7.85
C LEU A 12 -20.92 -18.43 -6.90
N VAL A 13 -20.53 -18.28 -5.67
CA VAL A 13 -20.65 -19.31 -4.64
C VAL A 13 -22.02 -19.23 -4.00
N GLU A 14 -23.01 -20.02 -4.48
CA GLU A 14 -24.31 -20.13 -3.82
C GLU A 14 -24.15 -20.72 -2.42
N ARG A 15 -23.33 -21.75 -2.32
CA ARG A 15 -23.05 -22.43 -1.05
C ARG A 15 -21.76 -23.25 -1.12
N PHE A 16 -20.85 -22.99 -0.20
CA PHE A 16 -19.75 -23.90 0.11
C PHE A 16 -19.09 -23.52 1.44
N ARG A 17 -19.19 -24.39 2.44
CA ARG A 17 -18.66 -24.17 3.81
C ARG A 17 -19.19 -22.88 4.43
N ALA A 18 -18.33 -21.94 4.79
CA ALA A 18 -18.74 -20.64 5.36
C ALA A 18 -19.21 -19.61 4.30
N LEU A 19 -19.06 -19.93 3.01
CA LEU A 19 -19.48 -19.04 1.92
C LEU A 19 -20.94 -19.29 1.57
N ARG A 20 -21.76 -18.23 1.55
CA ARG A 20 -23.18 -18.22 1.17
C ARG A 20 -23.44 -17.01 0.30
N ASP A 21 -23.95 -17.24 -0.90
CA ASP A 21 -24.31 -16.18 -1.87
C ASP A 21 -23.19 -15.15 -2.08
N VAL A 22 -21.95 -15.65 -2.24
CA VAL A 22 -20.73 -14.84 -2.38
C VAL A 22 -20.33 -14.76 -3.85
N GLU A 23 -20.20 -13.55 -4.35
CA GLU A 23 -19.64 -13.28 -5.68
C GLU A 23 -18.18 -12.85 -5.57
N VAL A 24 -17.31 -13.49 -6.37
CA VAL A 24 -15.88 -13.18 -6.44
C VAL A 24 -15.51 -12.84 -7.88
N GLU A 25 -15.32 -11.57 -8.16
CA GLU A 25 -14.83 -11.08 -9.46
C GLU A 25 -13.31 -11.09 -9.50
N LEU A 26 -12.73 -11.72 -10.51
CA LEU A 26 -11.29 -11.94 -10.62
C LEU A 26 -10.62 -10.94 -11.60
N GLY A 27 -9.42 -10.52 -11.26
CA GLY A 27 -8.59 -9.67 -12.12
C GLY A 27 -8.00 -10.43 -13.30
N GLU A 28 -7.73 -9.70 -14.37
CA GLU A 28 -7.14 -10.31 -15.57
C GLU A 28 -5.71 -10.83 -15.36
N GLN A 29 -4.96 -10.26 -14.43
CA GLN A 29 -3.58 -10.62 -14.16
C GLN A 29 -3.40 -11.18 -12.75
N ILE A 30 -3.63 -10.37 -11.70
CA ILE A 30 -3.42 -10.79 -10.32
C ILE A 30 -4.67 -10.49 -9.49
N THR A 31 -5.11 -11.48 -8.74
CA THR A 31 -6.11 -11.34 -7.69
C THR A 31 -5.52 -11.76 -6.35
N ILE A 32 -5.63 -10.90 -5.34
CA ILE A 32 -5.33 -11.27 -3.96
C ILE A 32 -6.63 -11.47 -3.19
N VAL A 33 -6.75 -12.63 -2.54
CA VAL A 33 -7.87 -12.95 -1.63
C VAL A 33 -7.34 -12.87 -0.22
N CYS A 34 -7.87 -11.95 0.56
CA CYS A 34 -7.42 -11.67 1.92
C CYS A 34 -8.60 -11.62 2.90
N GLY A 35 -8.31 -11.61 4.19
CA GLY A 35 -9.29 -11.65 5.28
C GLY A 35 -8.75 -12.42 6.49
N LYS A 36 -9.51 -12.44 7.57
CA LYS A 36 -9.17 -13.15 8.80
C LYS A 36 -9.08 -14.68 8.61
N ASN A 37 -8.55 -15.38 9.62
CA ASN A 37 -8.57 -16.84 9.63
C ASN A 37 -10.02 -17.36 9.65
N GLY A 38 -10.28 -18.45 8.94
CA GLY A 38 -11.63 -19.03 8.89
C GLY A 38 -12.55 -18.47 7.78
N THR A 39 -12.17 -17.38 7.08
CA THR A 39 -13.01 -16.77 6.03
C THR A 39 -12.99 -17.51 4.69
N SER A 40 -12.54 -18.76 4.64
CA SER A 40 -12.57 -19.64 3.44
C SER A 40 -11.73 -19.20 2.24
N LYS A 41 -10.67 -18.38 2.45
CA LYS A 41 -9.76 -17.93 1.39
C LYS A 41 -9.20 -19.08 0.52
N SER A 42 -8.62 -20.09 1.18
CA SER A 42 -8.06 -21.27 0.47
C SER A 42 -9.15 -22.08 -0.24
N SER A 43 -10.41 -22.01 0.20
CA SER A 43 -11.53 -22.65 -0.50
C SER A 43 -11.80 -22.00 -1.86
N ILE A 44 -11.65 -20.66 -1.97
CA ILE A 44 -11.77 -19.94 -3.24
C ILE A 44 -10.67 -20.37 -4.21
N LEU A 45 -9.42 -20.47 -3.74
CA LEU A 45 -8.32 -20.99 -4.58
C LEU A 45 -8.60 -22.42 -5.05
N GLY A 46 -9.07 -23.26 -4.14
CA GLY A 46 -9.41 -24.64 -4.47
C GLY A 46 -10.53 -24.75 -5.52
N VAL A 47 -11.56 -23.91 -5.42
CA VAL A 47 -12.63 -23.81 -6.43
C VAL A 47 -12.05 -23.42 -7.78
N ALA A 48 -11.20 -22.38 -7.83
CA ALA A 48 -10.55 -21.93 -9.06
C ALA A 48 -9.66 -23.02 -9.69
N ALA A 49 -8.95 -23.81 -8.88
CA ALA A 49 -8.10 -24.90 -9.37
C ALA A 49 -8.91 -26.06 -9.93
N GLN A 50 -10.02 -26.42 -9.28
CA GLN A 50 -10.74 -27.66 -9.53
C GLN A 50 -11.41 -27.72 -10.91
N ILE A 51 -11.69 -26.59 -11.53
CA ILE A 51 -12.39 -26.53 -12.82
C ILE A 51 -11.50 -26.83 -14.01
N PHE A 52 -10.19 -26.83 -13.84
CA PHE A 52 -9.22 -27.00 -14.92
C PHE A 52 -8.47 -28.31 -14.87
N SER A 53 -8.05 -28.78 -16.04
CA SER A 53 -7.19 -29.94 -16.22
C SER A 53 -6.40 -29.79 -17.53
N PHE A 54 -5.13 -30.20 -17.54
CA PHE A 54 -4.27 -30.12 -18.72
C PHE A 54 -3.70 -31.48 -19.09
N GLU A 55 -4.51 -32.53 -19.00
CA GLU A 55 -4.16 -33.89 -19.40
C GLU A 55 -4.64 -34.22 -20.82
N LYS A 56 -5.68 -33.55 -21.27
CA LYS A 56 -6.29 -33.74 -22.56
C LYS A 56 -6.79 -32.41 -23.11
N ASP A 57 -6.51 -32.15 -24.35
CA ASP A 57 -7.19 -31.12 -25.13
C ASP A 57 -8.57 -31.64 -25.53
N TYR A 58 -9.60 -31.09 -24.91
CA TYR A 58 -10.97 -31.54 -25.14
C TYR A 58 -11.56 -31.04 -26.46
N VAL A 59 -10.95 -30.06 -27.12
CA VAL A 59 -11.35 -29.60 -28.45
C VAL A 59 -10.84 -30.52 -29.52
N THR A 60 -9.54 -30.84 -29.48
CA THR A 60 -8.89 -31.71 -30.48
C THR A 60 -8.85 -33.19 -30.09
N ASN A 61 -9.27 -33.54 -28.88
CA ASN A 61 -9.18 -34.87 -28.28
C ASN A 61 -7.75 -35.46 -28.15
N LYS A 62 -6.72 -34.66 -28.30
CA LYS A 62 -5.32 -35.05 -28.12
C LYS A 62 -4.94 -35.16 -26.65
N GLN A 63 -4.11 -36.14 -26.31
CA GLN A 63 -3.48 -36.25 -25.00
C GLN A 63 -2.37 -35.19 -24.88
N LEU A 64 -2.31 -34.54 -23.72
CA LEU A 64 -1.31 -33.52 -23.38
C LEU A 64 -0.35 -34.14 -22.35
N ALA A 65 0.86 -34.50 -22.80
CA ALA A 65 1.86 -35.16 -21.95
C ALA A 65 2.87 -34.21 -21.30
N PHE A 66 2.59 -32.90 -21.32
CA PHE A 66 3.49 -31.88 -20.79
C PHE A 66 3.57 -31.93 -19.27
N LYS A 67 4.78 -31.72 -18.74
CA LYS A 67 5.05 -31.74 -17.30
C LYS A 67 5.76 -30.47 -16.87
N GLN A 68 5.50 -30.08 -15.61
CA GLN A 68 6.25 -29.02 -14.93
C GLN A 68 7.74 -29.39 -14.86
N VAL A 69 8.61 -28.40 -14.59
CA VAL A 69 10.07 -28.67 -14.45
C VAL A 69 10.34 -29.72 -13.38
N GLY A 70 9.61 -29.71 -12.26
CA GLY A 70 9.70 -30.71 -11.21
C GLY A 70 9.05 -32.06 -11.52
N GLY A 71 8.58 -32.28 -12.77
CA GLY A 71 8.01 -33.56 -13.25
C GLY A 71 6.52 -33.75 -12.94
N ALA A 72 5.87 -32.89 -12.18
CA ALA A 72 4.44 -32.96 -11.90
C ALA A 72 3.59 -32.58 -13.14
N PRO A 73 2.33 -33.08 -13.26
CA PRO A 73 1.42 -32.63 -14.32
C PRO A 73 0.93 -31.18 -14.02
N PHE A 74 0.50 -30.48 -15.10
CA PHE A 74 -0.19 -29.17 -14.95
C PHE A 74 -1.66 -29.38 -14.56
N LYS A 75 -1.85 -30.02 -13.43
CA LYS A 75 -3.15 -30.32 -12.85
C LYS A 75 -2.98 -30.46 -11.36
N SER A 76 -3.91 -29.92 -10.60
CA SER A 76 -3.92 -30.16 -9.18
C SER A 76 -5.09 -31.06 -8.78
N ARG A 77 -4.90 -31.85 -7.72
CA ARG A 77 -5.88 -32.81 -7.24
C ARG A 77 -6.76 -32.18 -6.21
N TYR A 78 -8.05 -32.53 -6.18
CA TYR A 78 -8.98 -31.99 -5.16
C TYR A 78 -8.49 -32.20 -3.72
N SER A 79 -7.76 -33.28 -3.45
CA SER A 79 -7.17 -33.56 -2.14
C SER A 79 -6.00 -32.61 -1.76
N GLU A 80 -5.50 -31.86 -2.70
CA GLU A 80 -4.50 -30.80 -2.49
C GLU A 80 -5.19 -29.47 -2.15
N HIS A 81 -6.41 -29.26 -2.69
CA HIS A 81 -7.19 -28.04 -2.49
C HIS A 81 -8.07 -28.10 -1.24
N PHE A 82 -8.69 -29.28 -0.99
CA PHE A 82 -9.71 -29.43 0.05
C PHE A 82 -9.38 -30.58 0.98
N ARG A 83 -9.38 -30.30 2.28
CA ARG A 83 -9.57 -31.35 3.29
C ARG A 83 -11.06 -31.58 3.41
N MET A 84 -11.58 -32.62 2.73
CA MET A 84 -13.00 -32.94 2.77
C MET A 84 -13.39 -33.57 4.08
N SER A 85 -14.46 -33.03 4.69
CA SER A 85 -15.12 -33.63 5.85
C SER A 85 -16.14 -34.66 5.39
N GLU A 86 -16.07 -35.87 5.93
CA GLU A 86 -17.08 -36.91 5.62
C GLU A 86 -18.46 -36.57 6.17
N THR A 87 -18.52 -35.75 7.21
CA THR A 87 -19.76 -35.34 7.87
C THR A 87 -20.41 -34.11 7.21
N PHE A 88 -19.63 -33.11 6.87
CA PHE A 88 -20.15 -31.80 6.44
C PHE A 88 -20.05 -31.57 4.92
N ASP A 89 -19.04 -32.14 4.24
CA ASP A 89 -18.89 -31.98 2.81
C ASP A 89 -19.65 -33.11 2.08
N VAL A 90 -20.97 -33.06 2.14
CA VAL A 90 -21.88 -34.07 1.54
C VAL A 90 -22.43 -33.56 0.20
N PRO A 91 -23.00 -34.45 -0.65
CA PRO A 91 -23.68 -34.01 -1.86
C PRO A 91 -24.72 -32.92 -1.59
N GLY A 92 -24.69 -31.84 -2.38
CA GLY A 92 -25.56 -30.67 -2.19
C GLY A 92 -25.00 -29.60 -1.24
N SER A 93 -23.88 -29.84 -0.52
CA SER A 93 -23.24 -28.83 0.33
C SER A 93 -22.33 -27.86 -0.44
N MET A 94 -22.10 -28.09 -1.73
CA MET A 94 -21.32 -27.23 -2.60
C MET A 94 -22.07 -26.97 -3.91
N THR A 95 -22.24 -25.70 -4.21
CA THR A 95 -22.76 -25.22 -5.49
C THR A 95 -22.04 -23.93 -5.84
N VAL A 96 -21.24 -23.95 -6.89
CA VAL A 96 -20.51 -22.78 -7.38
C VAL A 96 -20.71 -22.66 -8.89
N ASN A 97 -21.27 -21.55 -9.33
CA ASN A 97 -21.34 -21.21 -10.75
C ASN A 97 -20.08 -20.43 -11.17
N ILE A 98 -19.59 -20.73 -12.34
CA ILE A 98 -18.28 -20.27 -12.81
C ILE A 98 -18.45 -19.63 -14.18
N GLU A 99 -17.87 -18.45 -14.33
CA GLU A 99 -17.83 -17.73 -15.61
C GLU A 99 -16.37 -17.53 -16.03
N LEU A 100 -16.06 -17.87 -17.25
CA LEU A 100 -14.73 -17.72 -17.81
C LEU A 100 -14.78 -17.39 -19.30
N HIS A 101 -13.67 -16.94 -19.85
CA HIS A 101 -13.40 -16.96 -21.28
C HIS A 101 -12.50 -18.16 -21.56
N ASP A 102 -12.94 -19.06 -22.42
CA ASP A 102 -12.16 -20.23 -22.81
C ASP A 102 -11.33 -19.89 -24.07
N GLY A 103 -10.02 -19.81 -23.92
CA GLY A 103 -9.11 -19.47 -25.01
C GLY A 103 -8.98 -20.56 -26.09
N TYR A 104 -9.37 -21.79 -25.79
CA TYR A 104 -9.34 -22.88 -26.77
C TYR A 104 -10.55 -22.89 -27.70
N THR A 105 -11.70 -22.44 -27.22
CA THR A 105 -12.91 -22.27 -28.02
C THR A 105 -13.16 -20.79 -28.41
N ASP A 106 -12.35 -19.89 -27.90
CA ASP A 106 -12.45 -18.42 -28.05
C ASP A 106 -13.87 -17.89 -27.77
N SER A 107 -14.46 -18.37 -26.68
CA SER A 107 -15.83 -18.04 -26.31
C SER A 107 -16.01 -17.85 -24.82
N LYS A 108 -17.08 -17.15 -24.43
CA LYS A 108 -17.55 -17.15 -23.03
C LYS A 108 -18.03 -18.54 -22.66
N ALA A 109 -17.59 -19.03 -21.54
CA ALA A 109 -17.94 -20.34 -21.04
C ALA A 109 -18.44 -20.25 -19.59
N THR A 110 -19.36 -21.16 -19.27
CA THR A 110 -19.91 -21.34 -17.93
C THR A 110 -19.83 -22.81 -17.51
N ALA A 111 -19.71 -23.02 -16.22
CA ALA A 111 -19.79 -24.35 -15.63
C ALA A 111 -20.30 -24.25 -14.19
N ARG A 112 -20.64 -25.40 -13.63
CA ARG A 112 -21.07 -25.52 -12.24
C ARG A 112 -20.19 -26.55 -11.51
N LEU A 113 -19.70 -26.20 -10.34
CA LEU A 113 -18.95 -27.12 -9.47
C LEU A 113 -19.85 -27.59 -8.35
N GLU A 114 -19.99 -28.91 -8.22
CA GLU A 114 -20.86 -29.56 -7.23
C GLU A 114 -20.11 -30.69 -6.52
N LEU A 115 -20.50 -30.99 -5.27
CA LEU A 115 -20.04 -32.19 -4.58
C LEU A 115 -20.89 -33.40 -4.93
N MET A 116 -20.21 -34.46 -5.33
CA MET A 116 -20.82 -35.76 -5.61
C MET A 116 -20.12 -36.88 -4.82
N ARG A 117 -20.83 -37.92 -4.49
CA ARG A 117 -20.25 -39.11 -3.87
C ARG A 117 -19.71 -40.03 -4.96
N ARG A 118 -18.42 -40.37 -4.90
CA ARG A 118 -17.79 -41.37 -5.73
C ARG A 118 -16.96 -42.30 -4.86
N LEU A 119 -17.19 -43.61 -4.95
CA LEU A 119 -16.52 -44.61 -4.10
C LEU A 119 -16.54 -44.19 -2.62
N ASP A 120 -17.72 -43.87 -2.12
CA ASP A 120 -18.01 -43.42 -0.74
C ASP A 120 -17.30 -42.17 -0.24
N LYS A 121 -16.57 -41.46 -1.10
CA LYS A 121 -15.91 -40.20 -0.77
C LYS A 121 -16.51 -39.00 -1.51
N PRO A 122 -16.69 -37.85 -0.83
CA PRO A 122 -17.13 -36.65 -1.50
C PRO A 122 -16.05 -36.15 -2.47
N ARG A 123 -16.46 -35.79 -3.68
CA ARG A 123 -15.58 -35.22 -4.71
C ARG A 123 -16.25 -34.04 -5.39
N PRO A 124 -15.54 -32.91 -5.55
CA PRO A 124 -16.02 -31.83 -6.39
C PRO A 124 -15.93 -32.24 -7.87
N VAL A 125 -17.01 -32.04 -8.60
CA VAL A 125 -17.16 -32.41 -10.03
C VAL A 125 -17.69 -31.20 -10.79
N VAL A 126 -17.09 -30.94 -11.94
CA VAL A 126 -17.55 -29.94 -12.89
C VAL A 126 -18.77 -30.49 -13.64
N ARG A 127 -19.84 -29.69 -13.69
CA ARG A 127 -21.11 -29.96 -14.37
C ARG A 127 -21.43 -28.83 -15.34
N ASN A 128 -22.29 -29.11 -16.28
CA ASN A 128 -22.85 -28.12 -17.21
C ASN A 128 -21.77 -27.25 -17.88
N ASN A 129 -20.63 -27.84 -18.26
CA ASN A 129 -19.62 -27.13 -19.02
C ASN A 129 -20.18 -26.77 -20.39
N SER A 130 -20.40 -25.49 -20.64
CA SER A 130 -21.05 -24.96 -21.84
C SER A 130 -20.24 -25.20 -23.12
N THR A 131 -18.94 -25.50 -23.05
CA THR A 131 -18.06 -25.82 -24.19
C THR A 131 -18.01 -27.31 -24.50
N ALA A 132 -18.70 -28.17 -23.72
CA ALA A 132 -18.73 -29.57 -23.95
C ALA A 132 -19.67 -29.93 -25.10
N SER A 133 -19.15 -30.55 -26.15
CA SER A 133 -19.96 -31.15 -27.21
C SER A 133 -20.70 -32.39 -26.69
N GLY A 134 -22.05 -32.40 -26.75
CA GLY A 134 -22.90 -33.48 -26.30
C GLY A 134 -23.81 -33.10 -25.14
N GLY A 135 -25.07 -32.88 -25.44
CA GLY A 135 -26.07 -32.23 -24.61
C GLY A 135 -26.16 -32.69 -23.15
N GLY A 136 -26.41 -31.75 -22.33
CA GLY A 136 -27.15 -31.86 -21.07
C GLY A 136 -26.42 -32.23 -19.80
N ASN A 137 -25.30 -32.98 -19.81
CA ASN A 137 -24.60 -33.41 -18.57
C ASN A 137 -23.09 -33.62 -18.75
N ALA A 138 -22.46 -32.82 -19.57
CA ALA A 138 -21.02 -32.96 -19.80
C ALA A 138 -20.21 -32.60 -18.55
N SER A 139 -19.86 -33.64 -17.78
CA SER A 139 -18.95 -33.52 -16.63
C SER A 139 -17.52 -33.53 -17.09
N ARG A 140 -16.96 -32.37 -17.49
CA ARG A 140 -15.55 -32.26 -17.85
C ARG A 140 -14.96 -30.94 -17.36
N ASN A 141 -13.69 -30.98 -17.01
CA ASN A 141 -12.89 -29.80 -16.73
C ASN A 141 -12.61 -29.05 -18.04
N PHE A 142 -12.28 -27.77 -17.94
CA PHE A 142 -11.73 -26.99 -19.04
C PHE A 142 -10.27 -27.35 -19.27
N THR A 143 -9.83 -27.34 -20.51
CA THR A 143 -8.42 -27.52 -20.87
C THR A 143 -7.67 -26.25 -20.48
N HIS A 144 -6.87 -26.30 -19.42
CA HIS A 144 -6.02 -25.18 -19.04
C HIS A 144 -4.94 -25.62 -18.04
N PRO A 145 -3.67 -25.22 -18.22
CA PRO A 145 -2.61 -25.58 -17.29
C PRO A 145 -2.75 -24.82 -15.95
N VAL A 146 -2.71 -25.57 -14.86
CA VAL A 146 -2.81 -25.05 -13.49
C VAL A 146 -1.65 -25.53 -12.65
N ILE A 147 -1.06 -24.63 -11.89
CA ILE A 147 -0.15 -24.94 -10.78
C ILE A 147 -0.75 -24.37 -9.49
N PHE A 148 -0.93 -25.23 -8.49
CA PHE A 148 -1.42 -24.88 -7.17
C PHE A 148 -0.32 -25.05 -6.13
N LEU A 149 0.16 -23.94 -5.58
CA LEU A 149 1.16 -23.91 -4.53
C LEU A 149 0.44 -23.84 -3.17
N SER A 150 0.19 -25.00 -2.57
CA SER A 150 -0.47 -25.12 -1.27
C SER A 150 0.49 -24.82 -0.10
N LEU A 151 -0.06 -24.67 1.11
CA LEU A 151 0.72 -24.51 2.35
C LEU A 151 1.72 -25.64 2.63
N LYS A 152 1.57 -26.81 2.02
CA LYS A 152 2.55 -27.91 2.12
C LYS A 152 3.95 -27.51 1.68
N ARG A 153 4.07 -26.52 0.77
CA ARG A 153 5.35 -26.01 0.30
C ARG A 153 6.17 -25.34 1.40
N LEU A 154 5.52 -24.86 2.46
CA LEU A 154 6.19 -24.19 3.59
C LEU A 154 6.79 -25.16 4.60
N PHE A 155 6.60 -26.46 4.39
CA PHE A 155 7.24 -27.47 5.21
C PHE A 155 8.76 -27.40 4.97
N PRO A 156 9.60 -27.18 6.01
CA PRO A 156 11.03 -26.94 5.83
C PRO A 156 11.71 -28.04 5.03
N ILE A 157 12.60 -27.68 4.13
CA ILE A 157 13.34 -28.65 3.29
C ILE A 157 14.12 -29.64 4.14
N ALA A 158 14.74 -29.19 5.22
CA ALA A 158 15.47 -30.03 6.17
C ALA A 158 14.61 -31.12 6.85
N ALA A 159 13.29 -30.97 6.88
CA ALA A 159 12.35 -31.95 7.44
C ALA A 159 11.66 -32.82 6.37
N ARG A 160 12.02 -32.67 5.09
CA ARG A 160 11.48 -33.48 3.99
C ARG A 160 12.41 -34.67 3.68
N THR A 161 11.80 -35.74 3.19
CA THR A 161 12.56 -36.81 2.54
C THR A 161 12.69 -36.47 1.05
N TYR A 162 13.89 -36.17 0.61
CA TYR A 162 14.17 -35.84 -0.80
C TYR A 162 15.54 -36.38 -1.23
N ASN A 163 15.73 -36.45 -2.54
CA ASN A 163 17.03 -36.61 -3.18
C ASN A 163 17.36 -35.36 -3.99
N VAL A 164 18.62 -35.00 -4.06
CA VAL A 164 19.08 -33.97 -5.02
C VAL A 164 18.75 -34.49 -6.42
N GLY A 165 18.06 -33.71 -7.22
CA GLY A 165 17.56 -34.14 -8.53
C GLY A 165 17.95 -33.14 -9.60
N GLU A 166 18.48 -33.65 -10.68
CA GLU A 166 18.70 -32.86 -11.89
C GLU A 166 17.36 -32.64 -12.60
N PHE A 167 17.09 -31.36 -12.91
CA PHE A 167 16.01 -30.96 -13.79
C PHE A 167 16.64 -30.31 -15.02
N ASP A 168 16.63 -30.98 -16.15
CA ASP A 168 17.31 -30.55 -17.38
C ASP A 168 16.99 -29.10 -17.75
N TYR A 169 15.72 -28.72 -17.64
CA TYR A 169 15.29 -27.35 -17.94
C TYR A 169 15.84 -26.34 -16.91
N LEU A 170 15.91 -26.65 -15.62
CA LEU A 170 16.51 -25.81 -14.60
C LEU A 170 18.01 -25.66 -14.83
N THR A 171 18.69 -26.73 -15.18
CA THR A 171 20.13 -26.73 -15.47
C THR A 171 20.43 -25.82 -16.67
N ALA A 172 19.64 -25.97 -17.76
CA ALA A 172 19.79 -25.15 -18.95
C ALA A 172 19.47 -23.66 -18.73
N HIS A 173 18.58 -23.33 -17.79
CA HIS A 173 18.09 -21.98 -17.50
C HIS A 173 18.39 -21.55 -16.06
N GLN A 174 19.51 -22.00 -15.50
CA GLN A 174 19.88 -21.72 -14.10
C GLN A 174 19.95 -20.24 -13.80
N GLN A 175 20.49 -19.44 -14.72
CA GLN A 175 20.61 -17.99 -14.53
C GLN A 175 19.26 -17.30 -14.45
N ASP A 176 18.28 -17.75 -15.23
CA ASP A 176 16.91 -17.19 -15.16
C ASP A 176 16.26 -17.49 -13.82
N PHE A 177 16.45 -18.70 -13.30
CA PHE A 177 15.98 -19.07 -11.95
C PHE A 177 16.63 -18.21 -10.87
N LEU A 178 17.95 -18.03 -10.92
CA LEU A 178 18.70 -17.19 -9.99
C LEU A 178 18.26 -15.73 -10.08
N ASN A 179 18.04 -15.21 -11.27
CA ASN A 179 17.55 -13.84 -11.46
C ASN A 179 16.18 -13.64 -10.77
N LEU A 180 15.23 -14.56 -10.97
CA LEU A 180 13.91 -14.49 -10.33
C LEU A 180 14.01 -14.54 -8.81
N THR A 181 14.76 -15.49 -8.27
CA THR A 181 14.90 -15.67 -6.82
C THR A 181 15.66 -14.52 -6.16
N ASN A 182 16.74 -14.07 -6.76
CA ASN A 182 17.55 -12.97 -6.28
C ASN A 182 16.77 -11.63 -6.30
N GLU A 183 15.99 -11.39 -7.35
CA GLU A 183 15.14 -10.18 -7.43
C GLU A 183 14.07 -10.18 -6.32
N ILE A 184 13.40 -11.31 -6.09
CA ILE A 184 12.37 -11.40 -5.05
C ILE A 184 13.00 -11.21 -3.66
N LEU A 185 14.07 -11.93 -3.36
CA LEU A 185 14.70 -11.94 -2.03
C LEU A 185 15.66 -10.77 -1.78
N ASN A 186 15.99 -10.01 -2.84
CA ASN A 186 17.04 -8.99 -2.80
C ASN A 186 18.38 -9.57 -2.30
N LYS A 187 18.80 -10.69 -2.88
CA LYS A 187 20.03 -11.43 -2.55
C LYS A 187 20.88 -11.66 -3.81
N THR A 188 22.06 -12.22 -3.61
CA THR A 188 22.99 -12.65 -4.68
C THR A 188 23.36 -14.11 -4.46
N SER A 189 22.43 -15.01 -4.81
CA SER A 189 22.72 -16.45 -4.85
C SER A 189 23.45 -16.80 -6.13
N ALA A 190 24.39 -17.73 -6.07
CA ALA A 190 25.24 -18.14 -7.19
C ALA A 190 24.88 -19.53 -7.76
N ASN A 191 24.22 -20.36 -6.97
CA ASN A 191 23.90 -21.75 -7.32
C ASN A 191 22.41 -22.01 -7.19
N ALA A 192 21.92 -22.99 -7.94
CA ALA A 192 20.56 -23.51 -7.83
C ALA A 192 20.58 -25.05 -7.77
N THR A 193 19.93 -25.61 -6.75
CA THR A 193 19.82 -27.06 -6.59
C THR A 193 18.38 -27.50 -6.64
N GLY A 194 18.09 -28.47 -7.52
CA GLY A 194 16.79 -29.14 -7.60
C GLY A 194 16.66 -30.25 -6.56
N THR A 195 15.49 -30.44 -5.98
CA THR A 195 15.17 -31.52 -5.05
C THR A 195 13.93 -32.28 -5.49
N LYS A 196 14.00 -33.62 -5.51
CA LYS A 196 12.90 -34.53 -5.85
C LYS A 196 12.49 -35.31 -4.62
N GLY A 197 11.23 -35.25 -4.22
CA GLY A 197 10.70 -35.95 -3.06
C GLY A 197 9.20 -35.82 -2.94
N THR A 198 8.70 -35.80 -1.72
CA THR A 198 7.28 -35.56 -1.43
C THR A 198 6.80 -34.24 -2.03
N ILE A 199 7.70 -33.25 -2.08
CA ILE A 199 7.53 -31.97 -2.76
C ILE A 199 8.79 -31.75 -3.60
N SER A 200 8.64 -31.63 -4.91
CA SER A 200 9.74 -31.23 -5.78
C SER A 200 9.93 -29.72 -5.67
N SER A 201 11.15 -29.28 -5.44
CA SER A 201 11.52 -27.88 -5.27
C SER A 201 12.84 -27.57 -5.98
N ALA A 202 13.14 -26.31 -6.13
CA ALA A 202 14.47 -25.81 -6.46
C ALA A 202 14.79 -24.64 -5.54
N VAL A 203 16.01 -24.59 -5.05
CA VAL A 203 16.45 -23.53 -4.13
C VAL A 203 17.71 -22.86 -4.64
N ALA A 204 17.75 -21.55 -4.52
CA ALA A 204 18.92 -20.74 -4.79
C ALA A 204 19.74 -20.60 -3.50
N HIS A 205 21.06 -20.79 -3.60
CA HIS A 205 21.96 -20.70 -2.45
C HIS A 205 23.31 -20.04 -2.82
N GLY A 206 24.08 -19.67 -1.82
CA GLY A 206 25.41 -19.08 -1.98
C GLY A 206 26.47 -20.14 -2.33
N THR A 207 27.74 -19.73 -2.25
CA THR A 207 28.91 -20.60 -2.42
C THR A 207 29.37 -21.22 -1.10
N ASP A 208 28.90 -20.68 0.02
CA ASP A 208 29.29 -20.98 1.40
C ASP A 208 28.23 -21.76 2.20
N TYR A 209 27.07 -22.02 1.59
CA TYR A 209 25.99 -22.85 2.13
C TYR A 209 25.23 -23.55 0.98
N ASP A 210 24.54 -24.63 1.29
CA ASP A 210 23.83 -25.49 0.35
C ASP A 210 22.30 -25.47 0.57
N GLN A 211 21.59 -26.33 -0.16
CA GLN A 211 20.14 -26.47 -0.08
C GLN A 211 19.60 -26.88 1.29
N GLU A 212 20.42 -27.49 2.18
CA GLU A 212 19.98 -27.93 3.51
C GLU A 212 19.91 -26.75 4.49
N SER A 213 20.68 -25.72 4.24
CA SER A 213 20.81 -24.54 5.09
C SER A 213 19.90 -23.39 4.67
N VAL A 214 19.09 -23.53 3.62
CA VAL A 214 18.17 -22.46 3.16
C VAL A 214 16.99 -22.29 4.11
N SER A 215 16.56 -21.05 4.27
CA SER A 215 15.37 -20.72 5.05
C SER A 215 14.07 -21.16 4.35
N ALA A 216 12.98 -21.31 5.13
CA ALA A 216 11.66 -21.61 4.56
C ALA A 216 11.18 -20.55 3.57
N GLY A 217 11.59 -19.28 3.74
CA GLY A 217 11.29 -18.20 2.80
C GLY A 217 12.02 -18.35 1.47
N GLU A 218 13.29 -18.76 1.49
CA GLU A 218 14.08 -19.03 0.28
C GLU A 218 13.50 -20.22 -0.49
N ASP A 219 13.14 -21.30 0.19
CA ASP A 219 12.50 -22.45 -0.43
C ASP A 219 11.11 -22.08 -1.00
N ASN A 220 10.31 -21.27 -0.29
CA ASN A 220 9.04 -20.76 -0.82
C ASN A 220 9.23 -20.00 -2.12
N VAL A 221 10.17 -19.06 -2.19
CA VAL A 221 10.49 -18.30 -3.39
C VAL A 221 11.01 -19.23 -4.51
N GLY A 222 11.84 -20.19 -4.16
CA GLY A 222 12.33 -21.20 -5.10
C GLY A 222 11.21 -21.99 -5.77
N GLN A 223 10.18 -22.40 -5.01
CA GLN A 223 9.02 -23.10 -5.56
C GLN A 223 8.15 -22.20 -6.44
N ILE A 224 8.00 -20.92 -6.09
CA ILE A 224 7.29 -19.95 -6.95
C ILE A 224 8.06 -19.73 -8.27
N ALA A 225 9.38 -19.53 -8.19
CA ALA A 225 10.23 -19.39 -9.37
C ALA A 225 10.19 -20.65 -10.26
N LEU A 226 10.22 -21.85 -9.67
CA LEU A 226 10.11 -23.12 -10.40
C LEU A 226 8.74 -23.25 -11.11
N ALA A 227 7.66 -22.77 -10.49
CA ALA A 227 6.34 -22.73 -11.12
C ALA A 227 6.32 -21.78 -12.33
N LEU A 228 6.90 -20.58 -12.21
CA LEU A 228 7.03 -19.63 -13.32
C LEU A 228 7.86 -20.22 -14.47
N MET A 229 8.99 -20.86 -14.17
CA MET A 229 9.80 -21.56 -15.15
C MET A 229 9.06 -22.75 -15.81
N SER A 230 8.18 -23.43 -15.07
CA SER A 230 7.35 -24.50 -15.62
C SER A 230 6.36 -23.97 -16.67
N PHE A 231 5.75 -22.80 -16.43
CA PHE A 231 4.91 -22.15 -17.43
C PHE A 231 5.72 -21.63 -18.62
N ARG A 232 6.95 -21.12 -18.40
CA ARG A 232 7.84 -20.70 -19.48
C ARG A 232 8.18 -21.89 -20.38
N LYS A 233 8.64 -23.00 -19.80
CA LYS A 233 8.88 -24.25 -20.50
C LYS A 233 7.66 -24.69 -21.33
N LEU A 234 6.47 -24.68 -20.71
CA LEU A 234 5.25 -25.06 -21.41
C LEU A 234 4.94 -24.13 -22.59
N SER A 235 5.15 -22.82 -22.43
CA SER A 235 4.92 -21.85 -23.50
C SER A 235 5.87 -22.01 -24.70
N GLU A 236 7.06 -22.57 -24.47
CA GLU A 236 8.06 -22.87 -25.50
C GLU A 236 7.75 -24.22 -26.20
N GLU A 237 7.32 -25.22 -25.44
CA GLU A 237 7.09 -26.58 -25.95
C GLU A 237 5.70 -26.76 -26.60
N TYR A 238 4.69 -26.00 -26.15
CA TYR A 238 3.31 -26.13 -26.60
C TYR A 238 2.88 -24.94 -27.47
N SER A 239 2.82 -25.18 -28.78
CA SER A 239 2.50 -24.14 -29.77
C SER A 239 1.12 -23.51 -29.61
N ASP A 240 0.14 -24.27 -29.05
CA ASP A 240 -1.22 -23.80 -28.81
C ASP A 240 -1.44 -23.31 -27.36
N TYR A 241 -0.39 -22.85 -26.69
CA TYR A 241 -0.45 -22.32 -25.34
C TYR A 241 -1.35 -21.11 -25.24
N LYS A 242 -2.39 -21.21 -24.40
CA LYS A 242 -3.42 -20.16 -24.16
C LYS A 242 -3.31 -19.52 -22.78
N GLY A 243 -2.11 -19.50 -22.20
CA GLY A 243 -1.87 -19.01 -20.85
C GLY A 243 -1.95 -20.08 -19.77
N GLY A 244 -1.83 -19.69 -18.51
CA GLY A 244 -1.86 -20.59 -17.36
C GLY A 244 -2.46 -19.93 -16.12
N LEU A 245 -2.88 -20.76 -15.17
CA LEU A 245 -3.38 -20.34 -13.87
C LEU A 245 -2.39 -20.72 -12.77
N LEU A 246 -1.83 -19.71 -12.09
CA LEU A 246 -0.97 -19.88 -10.92
C LEU A 246 -1.74 -19.53 -9.65
N LEU A 247 -1.84 -20.48 -8.73
CA LEU A 247 -2.53 -20.33 -7.46
C LEU A 247 -1.53 -20.45 -6.31
N ILE A 248 -1.48 -19.45 -5.42
CA ILE A 248 -0.51 -19.42 -4.32
C ILE A 248 -1.27 -19.18 -3.01
N ASP A 249 -1.32 -20.18 -2.16
CA ASP A 249 -1.91 -20.05 -0.83
C ASP A 249 -0.88 -19.48 0.14
N GLU A 250 -1.24 -18.42 0.88
CA GLU A 250 -0.34 -17.63 1.77
C GLU A 250 0.98 -17.22 1.10
N ALA A 251 0.88 -16.39 0.07
CA ALA A 251 2.03 -15.96 -0.74
C ALA A 251 3.11 -15.21 0.06
N ASP A 252 2.73 -14.56 1.15
CA ASP A 252 3.60 -13.81 2.07
C ASP A 252 4.38 -14.67 3.06
N ALA A 253 4.05 -15.95 3.21
CA ALA A 253 4.62 -16.80 4.24
C ALA A 253 6.14 -16.96 4.13
N GLY A 254 6.84 -16.67 5.23
CA GLY A 254 8.30 -16.69 5.31
C GLY A 254 9.02 -15.53 4.61
N LEU A 255 8.29 -14.54 4.07
CA LEU A 255 8.86 -13.42 3.35
C LEU A 255 8.86 -12.14 4.19
N PHE A 256 9.99 -11.45 4.24
CA PHE A 256 10.05 -10.11 4.82
C PHE A 256 9.40 -9.06 3.90
N PRO A 257 9.04 -7.88 4.42
CA PRO A 257 8.21 -6.90 3.69
C PRO A 257 8.66 -6.55 2.28
N THR A 258 9.96 -6.27 2.10
CA THR A 258 10.48 -5.91 0.76
C THR A 258 10.37 -7.07 -0.23
N ALA A 259 10.60 -8.32 0.23
CA ALA A 259 10.46 -9.50 -0.61
C ALA A 259 9.01 -9.72 -1.07
N GLN A 260 8.03 -9.40 -0.23
CA GLN A 260 6.61 -9.47 -0.60
C GLN A 260 6.25 -8.48 -1.72
N ILE A 261 6.77 -7.26 -1.65
CA ILE A 261 6.58 -6.26 -2.71
C ILE A 261 7.32 -6.65 -4.00
N ASN A 262 8.53 -7.17 -3.88
CA ASN A 262 9.29 -7.67 -5.03
C ASN A 262 8.61 -8.87 -5.68
N LEU A 263 8.07 -9.80 -4.88
CA LEU A 263 7.25 -10.92 -5.37
C LEU A 263 6.07 -10.41 -6.21
N TRP A 264 5.33 -9.40 -5.74
CA TRP A 264 4.26 -8.79 -6.52
C TRP A 264 4.76 -8.26 -7.87
N LYS A 265 5.88 -7.51 -7.88
CA LYS A 265 6.45 -6.95 -9.13
C LYS A 265 6.87 -8.04 -10.12
N VAL A 266 7.51 -9.11 -9.62
CA VAL A 266 7.91 -10.24 -10.45
C VAL A 266 6.67 -10.95 -11.00
N LEU A 267 5.67 -11.26 -10.18
CA LEU A 267 4.42 -11.88 -10.64
C LEU A 267 3.68 -10.99 -11.64
N GLN A 268 3.68 -9.67 -11.48
CA GLN A 268 3.10 -8.73 -12.43
C GLN A 268 3.80 -8.78 -13.79
N ARG A 269 5.13 -8.80 -13.82
CA ARG A 269 5.92 -8.91 -15.05
C ARG A 269 5.71 -10.26 -15.72
N GLU A 270 5.86 -11.35 -14.98
CA GLU A 270 5.75 -12.70 -15.51
C GLU A 270 4.31 -13.05 -15.94
N SER A 271 3.28 -12.48 -15.29
CA SER A 271 1.89 -12.65 -15.72
C SER A 271 1.63 -12.10 -17.13
N ILE A 272 2.34 -11.05 -17.51
CA ILE A 272 2.24 -10.48 -18.87
C ILE A 272 3.02 -11.35 -19.87
N SER A 273 4.28 -11.67 -19.56
CA SER A 273 5.18 -12.38 -20.48
C SER A 273 4.69 -13.81 -20.77
N LEU A 274 4.13 -14.47 -19.76
CA LEU A 274 3.66 -15.87 -19.84
C LEU A 274 2.13 -16.00 -19.98
N ASN A 275 1.40 -14.90 -20.18
CA ASN A 275 -0.08 -14.90 -20.22
C ASN A 275 -0.72 -15.59 -19.00
N LEU A 276 -0.17 -15.41 -17.79
CA LEU A 276 -0.70 -16.02 -16.59
C LEU A 276 -1.82 -15.21 -15.97
N GLN A 277 -2.77 -15.91 -15.36
CA GLN A 277 -3.64 -15.38 -14.33
C GLN A 277 -3.15 -15.91 -12.98
N VAL A 278 -2.93 -15.02 -12.02
CA VAL A 278 -2.44 -15.35 -10.69
C VAL A 278 -3.54 -15.07 -9.68
N ILE A 279 -3.87 -16.05 -8.84
CA ILE A 279 -4.75 -15.86 -7.69
C ILE A 279 -3.97 -16.29 -6.45
N MET A 280 -3.85 -15.40 -5.48
CA MET A 280 -3.10 -15.70 -4.26
C MET A 280 -3.86 -15.28 -3.02
N THR A 281 -3.58 -15.95 -1.90
CA THR A 281 -4.03 -15.49 -0.58
C THR A 281 -2.90 -14.85 0.19
N SER A 282 -3.24 -13.96 1.11
CA SER A 282 -2.27 -13.34 2.01
C SER A 282 -2.92 -12.90 3.31
N HIS A 283 -2.12 -12.90 4.39
CA HIS A 283 -2.43 -12.29 5.67
C HIS A 283 -1.57 -11.05 5.96
N SER A 284 -0.59 -10.74 5.11
CA SER A 284 0.31 -9.61 5.29
C SER A 284 -0.38 -8.27 4.99
N PRO A 285 -0.50 -7.36 5.96
CA PRO A 285 -1.03 -6.03 5.70
C PRO A 285 -0.26 -5.28 4.61
N ILE A 286 1.06 -5.47 4.53
CA ILE A 286 1.93 -4.80 3.56
C ILE A 286 1.62 -5.24 2.13
N LEU A 287 1.51 -6.55 1.90
CA LEU A 287 1.17 -7.08 0.58
C LEU A 287 -0.26 -6.74 0.18
N ILE A 288 -1.21 -6.80 1.14
CA ILE A 288 -2.62 -6.47 0.91
C ILE A 288 -2.78 -4.98 0.57
N GLU A 289 -2.12 -4.08 1.31
CA GLU A 289 -2.13 -2.63 1.04
C GLU A 289 -1.62 -2.32 -0.37
N HIS A 290 -0.45 -2.88 -0.72
CA HIS A 290 0.13 -2.70 -2.05
C HIS A 290 -0.83 -3.19 -3.14
N ALA A 291 -1.40 -4.39 -2.99
CA ALA A 291 -2.35 -4.97 -3.94
C ALA A 291 -3.62 -4.12 -4.06
N PHE A 292 -4.13 -3.61 -2.93
CA PHE A 292 -5.29 -2.74 -2.89
C PHE A 292 -5.07 -1.43 -3.67
N GLU A 293 -3.91 -0.80 -3.51
CA GLU A 293 -3.54 0.38 -4.29
C GLU A 293 -3.43 0.08 -5.79
N GLN A 294 -2.83 -1.06 -6.15
CA GLN A 294 -2.73 -1.47 -7.55
C GLN A 294 -4.11 -1.77 -8.15
N SER A 295 -5.00 -2.42 -7.40
CA SER A 295 -6.36 -2.71 -7.85
C SER A 295 -7.20 -1.44 -8.07
N LYS A 296 -6.97 -0.37 -7.31
CA LYS A 296 -7.60 0.94 -7.56
C LYS A 296 -7.11 1.62 -8.84
N LYS A 297 -5.80 1.50 -9.13
CA LYS A 297 -5.19 2.10 -10.33
C LYS A 297 -5.54 1.34 -11.61
N PHE A 298 -5.62 0.01 -11.55
CA PHE A 298 -5.78 -0.87 -12.71
C PHE A 298 -6.89 -1.90 -12.48
N ARG A 299 -8.12 -1.46 -12.30
CA ARG A 299 -9.30 -2.25 -11.85
C ARG A 299 -9.57 -3.54 -12.65
N ARG A 300 -9.24 -3.57 -13.94
CA ARG A 300 -9.39 -4.80 -14.76
C ARG A 300 -8.27 -5.79 -14.55
N LYS A 301 -7.04 -5.31 -14.35
CA LYS A 301 -5.85 -6.15 -14.25
C LYS A 301 -5.70 -6.77 -12.86
N PHE A 302 -5.95 -5.98 -11.82
CA PHE A 302 -5.75 -6.38 -10.44
C PHE A 302 -7.02 -6.29 -9.63
N LYS A 303 -7.23 -7.26 -8.75
CA LYS A 303 -8.35 -7.29 -7.80
C LYS A 303 -7.85 -7.61 -6.40
N THR A 304 -8.40 -6.91 -5.43
CA THR A 304 -8.23 -7.23 -4.00
C THR A 304 -9.61 -7.61 -3.47
N ILE A 305 -9.74 -8.86 -3.06
CA ILE A 305 -10.96 -9.44 -2.51
C ILE A 305 -10.77 -9.58 -1.01
N TYR A 306 -11.47 -8.76 -0.24
CA TYR A 306 -11.43 -8.83 1.21
C TYR A 306 -12.66 -9.58 1.73
N LEU A 307 -12.41 -10.72 2.39
CA LEU A 307 -13.44 -11.55 3.00
C LEU A 307 -13.52 -11.26 4.50
N SER A 308 -14.70 -10.96 4.99
CA SER A 308 -14.97 -10.76 6.41
C SER A 308 -16.26 -11.44 6.83
N ASP A 309 -16.27 -11.95 8.06
CA ASP A 309 -17.42 -12.52 8.78
C ASP A 309 -17.97 -11.54 9.83
N THR A 310 -17.55 -10.29 9.81
CA THR A 310 -17.93 -9.26 10.79
C THR A 310 -19.44 -9.06 10.90
N PHE A 311 -20.19 -9.34 9.84
CA PHE A 311 -21.66 -9.21 9.80
C PHE A 311 -22.39 -10.56 9.89
N GLY A 312 -21.71 -11.63 10.33
CA GLY A 312 -22.23 -12.97 10.48
C GLY A 312 -21.69 -13.93 9.44
N ASP A 313 -22.33 -14.06 8.28
CA ASP A 313 -21.82 -14.88 7.19
C ASP A 313 -20.63 -14.22 6.48
N VAL A 314 -19.73 -15.05 5.93
CA VAL A 314 -18.58 -14.57 5.18
C VAL A 314 -19.05 -13.88 3.91
N GLN A 315 -18.65 -12.63 3.74
CA GLN A 315 -18.98 -11.79 2.59
C GLN A 315 -17.74 -11.13 1.97
N VAL A 316 -17.86 -10.73 0.70
CA VAL A 316 -16.87 -9.87 0.05
C VAL A 316 -17.18 -8.41 0.41
N MET A 317 -16.18 -7.71 0.96
CA MET A 317 -16.30 -6.31 1.34
C MET A 317 -15.86 -5.41 0.17
N GLU A 318 -16.76 -5.20 -0.82
CA GLU A 318 -16.43 -4.56 -2.09
C GLU A 318 -16.03 -3.08 -1.95
N ASP A 319 -16.72 -2.32 -1.08
CA ASP A 319 -16.54 -0.87 -0.95
C ASP A 319 -15.64 -0.46 0.24
N TRP A 320 -15.00 -1.41 0.86
CA TRP A 320 -14.14 -1.09 2.01
C TRP A 320 -12.88 -0.34 1.57
N SER A 321 -12.58 0.73 2.30
CA SER A 321 -11.30 1.44 2.21
C SER A 321 -10.18 0.61 2.84
N TRP A 322 -8.93 0.93 2.49
CA TRP A 322 -7.77 0.30 3.14
C TRP A 322 -7.81 0.44 4.68
N GLN A 323 -8.27 1.59 5.18
CA GLN A 323 -8.38 1.84 6.62
C GLN A 323 -9.37 0.87 7.29
N GLN A 324 -10.50 0.59 6.66
CA GLN A 324 -11.48 -0.39 7.16
C GLN A 324 -10.91 -1.81 7.13
N ILE A 325 -10.26 -2.20 6.03
CA ILE A 325 -9.59 -3.49 5.90
C ILE A 325 -8.49 -3.65 6.96
N SER A 326 -7.62 -2.65 7.10
CA SER A 326 -6.52 -2.65 8.06
C SER A 326 -7.01 -2.70 9.51
N ALA A 327 -8.08 -1.98 9.81
CA ALA A 327 -8.69 -2.00 11.14
C ALA A 327 -9.32 -3.35 11.48
N ASP A 328 -10.01 -3.97 10.51
CA ASP A 328 -10.60 -5.30 10.70
C ASP A 328 -9.51 -6.37 10.87
N ILE A 329 -8.45 -6.35 10.06
CA ILE A 329 -7.28 -7.24 10.21
C ILE A 329 -6.65 -7.07 11.61
N ALA A 330 -6.49 -5.83 12.06
CA ALA A 330 -5.87 -5.53 13.34
C ALA A 330 -6.83 -5.64 14.54
N THR A 331 -8.10 -5.97 14.31
CA THR A 331 -9.18 -5.99 15.31
C THR A 331 -9.24 -4.69 16.12
N ARG A 332 -9.10 -3.55 15.44
CA ARG A 332 -9.15 -2.21 16.03
C ARG A 332 -10.43 -1.49 15.61
N THR A 333 -10.97 -0.71 16.53
CA THR A 333 -12.06 0.22 16.20
C THR A 333 -11.48 1.42 15.44
N ILE A 334 -12.09 1.77 14.31
CA ILE A 334 -11.87 3.05 13.67
C ILE A 334 -12.77 4.07 14.37
N GLN A 335 -12.20 5.15 14.88
CA GLN A 335 -13.01 6.32 15.24
C GLN A 335 -13.51 6.94 13.93
N THR A 336 -14.65 6.49 13.46
CA THR A 336 -15.39 7.17 12.41
C THR A 336 -16.23 8.23 13.08
N GLU A 337 -15.79 9.49 13.03
CA GLU A 337 -16.76 10.57 13.13
C GLU A 337 -17.79 10.37 12.01
N PRO A 338 -19.09 10.60 12.25
CA PRO A 338 -20.08 10.61 11.18
C PRO A 338 -19.72 11.76 10.22
N GLY A 339 -19.02 11.42 9.15
CA GLY A 339 -18.48 12.38 8.18
C GLY A 339 -17.40 11.71 7.35
N VAL A 340 -17.15 12.26 6.19
CA VAL A 340 -16.17 11.80 5.21
C VAL A 340 -14.81 11.58 5.89
N SER A 341 -14.37 10.32 6.03
CA SER A 341 -13.01 9.98 6.50
C SER A 341 -12.01 10.30 5.38
N LEU A 342 -11.26 11.38 5.55
CA LEU A 342 -10.11 11.71 4.72
C LEU A 342 -8.82 11.24 5.42
N PRO A 343 -7.78 10.83 4.66
CA PRO A 343 -6.50 10.45 5.24
C PRO A 343 -5.85 11.62 5.99
N LEU A 344 -5.11 11.31 7.04
CA LEU A 344 -4.28 12.29 7.72
C LEU A 344 -2.98 12.50 6.94
N VAL A 345 -2.69 13.74 6.60
CA VAL A 345 -1.47 14.13 5.89
C VAL A 345 -0.44 14.66 6.90
N ARG A 346 0.76 14.09 6.87
CA ARG A 346 1.88 14.55 7.72
C ARG A 346 2.37 15.91 7.27
N VAL A 347 2.74 16.76 8.23
CA VAL A 347 3.31 18.09 7.97
C VAL A 347 4.67 18.18 8.66
N TYR A 348 5.70 18.44 7.88
CA TYR A 348 7.07 18.63 8.31
C TYR A 348 7.45 20.10 8.31
N PHE A 349 8.41 20.49 9.15
CA PHE A 349 8.81 21.87 9.38
C PHE A 349 10.34 21.99 9.37
N GLU A 350 10.85 23.21 9.14
CA GLU A 350 12.28 23.49 9.25
C GLU A 350 12.74 23.46 10.71
N ASP A 351 11.90 24.01 11.60
CA ASP A 351 12.19 24.09 13.03
C ASP A 351 10.89 24.16 13.85
N LYS A 352 11.06 24.27 15.17
CA LYS A 352 9.94 24.36 16.11
C LYS A 352 9.14 25.67 15.92
N GLU A 353 9.79 26.75 15.61
CA GLU A 353 9.20 28.07 15.42
C GLU A 353 8.20 28.06 14.27
N ALA A 354 8.57 27.40 13.17
CA ALA A 354 7.68 27.18 12.02
C ALA A 354 6.47 26.30 12.38
N CYS A 355 6.67 25.27 13.22
CA CYS A 355 5.59 24.42 13.72
C CYS A 355 4.62 25.19 14.62
N ASP A 356 5.12 26.02 15.54
CA ASP A 356 4.31 26.82 16.45
C ASP A 356 3.46 27.85 15.66
N PHE A 357 4.04 28.48 14.66
CA PHE A 357 3.32 29.39 13.77
C PHE A 357 2.24 28.66 12.96
N PHE A 358 2.58 27.54 12.34
CA PHE A 358 1.61 26.70 11.63
C PHE A 358 0.44 26.30 12.53
N ALA A 359 0.72 25.89 13.77
CA ALA A 359 -0.31 25.50 14.73
C ALA A 359 -1.31 26.63 15.02
N ALA A 360 -0.84 27.88 15.05
CA ALA A 360 -1.69 29.07 15.21
C ALA A 360 -2.52 29.34 13.93
N LEU A 361 -1.92 29.28 12.75
CA LEU A 361 -2.58 29.48 11.46
C LEU A 361 -3.75 28.51 11.23
N VAL A 362 -3.58 27.24 11.61
CA VAL A 362 -4.63 26.23 11.47
C VAL A 362 -5.53 26.08 12.70
N ASN A 363 -5.32 26.90 13.72
CA ASN A 363 -6.13 26.83 14.93
C ASN A 363 -7.61 27.11 14.61
N ARG A 364 -8.52 26.23 15.12
CA ARG A 364 -9.97 26.27 14.86
C ARG A 364 -10.37 26.14 13.38
N GLN A 365 -9.44 25.82 12.49
CA GLN A 365 -9.76 25.56 11.09
C GLN A 365 -10.24 24.11 10.92
N PRO A 366 -11.31 23.87 10.14
CA PRO A 366 -11.80 22.52 9.86
C PRO A 366 -10.72 21.64 9.20
N ILE A 367 -9.82 22.24 8.42
CA ILE A 367 -8.75 21.58 7.72
C ILE A 367 -7.71 20.95 8.67
N LYS A 368 -7.58 21.46 9.92
CA LYS A 368 -6.63 20.95 10.91
C LYS A 368 -6.79 19.47 11.19
N LYS A 369 -8.03 18.97 11.20
CA LYS A 369 -8.33 17.55 11.49
C LYS A 369 -7.76 16.58 10.47
N PHE A 370 -7.30 17.06 9.33
CA PHE A 370 -6.70 16.26 8.27
C PHE A 370 -5.17 16.35 8.22
N THR A 371 -4.55 17.04 9.17
CA THR A 371 -3.10 17.22 9.25
C THR A 371 -2.53 16.65 10.55
N VAL A 372 -1.33 16.08 10.49
CA VAL A 372 -0.55 15.64 11.64
C VAL A 372 0.79 16.34 11.61
N SER A 373 1.02 17.28 12.51
CA SER A 373 2.30 17.97 12.67
C SER A 373 3.35 17.05 13.30
N LEU A 374 4.57 17.07 12.78
CA LEU A 374 5.71 16.29 13.26
C LEU A 374 6.82 17.23 13.73
N PRO A 375 6.70 17.84 14.94
CA PRO A 375 7.62 18.87 15.44
C PRO A 375 9.03 18.34 15.74
N ASP A 376 9.17 17.04 16.00
CA ASP A 376 10.44 16.42 16.38
C ASP A 376 11.30 16.04 15.17
N ILE A 377 10.75 16.17 13.95
CA ILE A 377 11.46 15.87 12.70
C ILE A 377 11.70 17.18 11.96
N THR A 378 12.87 17.74 12.15
CA THR A 378 13.28 19.02 11.56
C THR A 378 14.48 18.86 10.63
N LEU A 379 14.38 19.41 9.42
CA LEU A 379 15.45 19.45 8.43
C LEU A 379 15.47 20.83 7.78
N GLY A 380 16.66 21.36 7.50
CA GLY A 380 16.77 22.61 6.76
C GLY A 380 16.14 22.54 5.37
N CYS A 381 15.68 23.67 4.82
CA CYS A 381 14.95 23.76 3.56
C CYS A 381 15.72 23.08 2.39
N SER A 382 17.03 23.23 2.31
CA SER A 382 17.86 22.61 1.28
C SER A 382 17.77 21.08 1.30
N ASN A 383 17.75 20.48 2.48
CA ASN A 383 17.62 19.02 2.66
C ASN A 383 16.24 18.53 2.21
N TYR A 384 15.17 19.21 2.60
CA TYR A 384 13.83 18.87 2.11
C TYR A 384 13.73 18.98 0.59
N LEU A 385 14.24 20.05 -0.01
CA LEU A 385 14.23 20.23 -1.46
C LEU A 385 15.05 19.15 -2.17
N GLN A 386 16.16 18.69 -1.58
CA GLN A 386 16.94 17.57 -2.11
C GLN A 386 16.17 16.25 -2.06
N LEU A 387 15.48 15.96 -0.95
CA LEU A 387 14.63 14.77 -0.80
C LEU A 387 13.47 14.76 -1.82
N ILE A 388 12.88 15.94 -2.09
CA ILE A 388 11.84 16.10 -3.12
C ILE A 388 12.43 15.84 -4.52
N ARG A 389 13.59 16.44 -4.86
CA ARG A 389 14.26 16.25 -6.16
C ARG A 389 14.63 14.79 -6.40
N ASN A 390 15.01 14.08 -5.34
CA ASN A 390 15.33 12.65 -5.39
C ASN A 390 14.08 11.76 -5.41
N ASN A 391 12.89 12.34 -5.53
CA ASN A 391 11.61 11.63 -5.59
C ASN A 391 11.35 10.69 -4.41
N ILE A 392 11.84 11.05 -3.20
CA ILE A 392 11.50 10.27 -2.00
C ILE A 392 10.00 10.40 -1.75
N PRO A 393 9.22 9.30 -1.80
CA PRO A 393 7.75 9.37 -1.85
C PRO A 393 7.13 10.14 -0.69
N GLU A 394 7.67 10.02 0.51
CA GLU A 394 7.18 10.74 1.69
C GLU A 394 7.18 12.26 1.45
N PHE A 395 8.27 12.82 0.92
CA PHE A 395 8.45 14.26 0.76
C PHE A 395 7.97 14.79 -0.60
N SER A 396 8.00 13.95 -1.64
CA SER A 396 7.63 14.36 -3.00
C SER A 396 6.15 14.19 -3.33
N ARG A 397 5.39 13.39 -2.52
CA ARG A 397 3.99 13.02 -2.84
C ARG A 397 3.05 12.92 -1.65
N ASN A 398 3.51 12.41 -0.48
CA ASN A 398 2.61 11.90 0.57
C ASN A 398 2.41 12.84 1.74
N SER A 399 3.23 13.89 1.86
CA SER A 399 3.20 14.81 2.99
C SER A 399 3.30 16.26 2.55
N ILE A 400 3.06 17.17 3.47
CA ILE A 400 3.29 18.61 3.30
C ILE A 400 4.60 18.96 3.99
N ILE A 401 5.38 19.83 3.34
CA ILE A 401 6.56 20.45 3.89
C ILE A 401 6.27 21.93 4.02
N CYS A 402 6.16 22.40 5.25
CA CYS A 402 5.90 23.79 5.57
C CYS A 402 7.24 24.50 5.80
N LEU A 403 7.64 25.36 4.87
CA LEU A 403 8.90 26.08 4.88
C LEU A 403 8.69 27.57 5.20
N ASP A 404 9.74 28.22 5.62
CA ASP A 404 9.73 29.65 5.89
C ASP A 404 9.40 30.46 4.64
N GLY A 405 8.72 31.57 4.80
CA GLY A 405 8.20 32.35 3.68
C GLY A 405 9.22 33.27 3.01
N ASP A 406 10.42 33.41 3.59
CA ASP A 406 11.55 34.14 2.99
C ASP A 406 12.22 33.40 1.84
N LEU A 407 11.87 32.12 1.66
CA LEU A 407 12.44 31.25 0.63
C LEU A 407 11.95 31.64 -0.77
N LYS A 408 12.90 32.02 -1.64
CA LYS A 408 12.63 32.33 -3.05
C LYS A 408 12.93 31.12 -3.92
N LEU A 409 11.87 30.45 -4.41
CA LEU A 409 11.99 29.32 -5.34
C LEU A 409 11.44 29.71 -6.71
N PRO A 410 12.15 29.37 -7.80
CA PRO A 410 11.63 29.60 -9.17
C PRO A 410 10.34 28.82 -9.44
N VAL A 411 10.20 27.65 -8.84
CA VAL A 411 8.98 26.81 -8.87
C VAL A 411 8.80 26.18 -7.50
N ILE A 412 7.67 26.39 -6.88
CA ILE A 412 7.32 25.79 -5.59
C ILE A 412 6.80 24.36 -5.85
N PRO A 413 7.44 23.31 -5.30
CA PRO A 413 6.92 21.94 -5.41
C PRO A 413 5.52 21.82 -4.81
N ARG A 414 4.69 20.93 -5.35
CA ARG A 414 3.29 20.76 -4.93
C ARG A 414 3.11 20.35 -3.46
N THR A 415 4.10 19.71 -2.89
CA THR A 415 4.12 19.30 -1.48
C THR A 415 4.64 20.38 -0.54
N VAL A 416 5.11 21.50 -1.06
CA VAL A 416 5.67 22.61 -0.28
C VAL A 416 4.62 23.71 -0.09
N VAL A 417 4.45 24.17 1.15
CA VAL A 417 3.63 25.32 1.50
C VAL A 417 4.49 26.30 2.28
N LEU A 418 4.61 27.54 1.81
CA LEU A 418 5.38 28.58 2.47
C LEU A 418 4.53 29.27 3.55
N LEU A 419 5.12 29.53 4.72
CA LEU A 419 4.52 30.35 5.78
C LEU A 419 4.24 31.78 5.28
N PRO A 420 3.23 32.46 5.83
CA PRO A 420 2.75 33.75 5.29
C PRO A 420 3.57 34.95 5.76
N SER A 421 4.87 34.96 5.50
CA SER A 421 5.77 36.07 5.82
C SER A 421 7.00 36.05 4.93
N GLU A 422 7.62 37.20 4.70
CA GLU A 422 8.95 37.30 4.08
C GLU A 422 10.09 37.25 5.12
N LEU A 423 9.75 37.04 6.39
CA LEU A 423 10.69 36.86 7.50
C LEU A 423 10.56 35.42 8.03
N PRO A 424 11.67 34.81 8.49
CA PRO A 424 11.61 33.61 9.32
C PRO A 424 10.72 33.81 10.56
N PRO A 425 10.09 32.76 11.10
CA PRO A 425 9.11 32.89 12.19
C PRO A 425 9.64 33.59 13.44
N ASP A 426 10.87 33.32 13.86
CA ASP A 426 11.49 33.96 15.03
C ASP A 426 11.71 35.45 14.83
N GLN A 427 12.03 35.88 13.62
CA GLN A 427 12.18 37.31 13.28
C GLN A 427 10.82 37.98 13.14
N LEU A 428 9.86 37.34 12.50
CA LEU A 428 8.50 37.84 12.34
C LEU A 428 7.82 38.11 13.67
N ILE A 429 7.90 37.15 14.60
CA ILE A 429 7.21 37.35 15.90
C ILE A 429 7.89 38.40 16.75
N PHE A 430 9.22 38.53 16.65
CA PHE A 430 9.92 39.64 17.30
C PHE A 430 9.47 40.99 16.74
N GLU A 431 9.47 41.18 15.41
CA GLU A 431 9.04 42.41 14.75
C GLU A 431 7.60 42.76 15.12
N HIS A 432 6.70 41.75 15.07
CA HIS A 432 5.31 41.93 15.43
C HIS A 432 5.14 42.47 16.86
N LEU A 433 5.79 41.84 17.84
CA LEU A 433 5.68 42.26 19.25
C LEU A 433 6.36 43.59 19.51
N TYR A 434 7.50 43.87 18.86
CA TYR A 434 8.18 45.13 19.02
C TYR A 434 7.33 46.31 18.54
N ASN A 435 6.62 46.11 17.42
CA ASN A 435 5.80 47.13 16.77
C ASN A 435 4.41 47.30 17.43
N LEU A 436 4.04 46.46 18.40
CA LEU A 436 2.78 46.65 19.13
C LEU A 436 2.84 47.88 20.00
N PRO A 437 1.79 48.72 19.98
CA PRO A 437 1.68 49.88 20.90
C PRO A 437 1.80 49.45 22.37
N ALA A 438 2.33 50.33 23.20
CA ALA A 438 2.49 50.05 24.63
C ALA A 438 1.16 49.82 25.37
N ASN A 439 0.07 50.35 24.82
CA ASN A 439 -1.29 50.21 25.35
C ASN A 439 -2.11 49.13 24.65
N ASP A 440 -1.46 48.28 23.81
CA ASP A 440 -2.16 47.18 23.14
C ASP A 440 -2.71 46.19 24.18
N PRO A 441 -3.98 45.70 24.03
CA PRO A 441 -4.58 44.73 24.95
C PRO A 441 -3.80 43.41 25.07
N PHE A 442 -2.94 43.07 24.10
CA PHE A 442 -2.05 41.93 24.18
C PHE A 442 -1.20 41.93 25.45
N TRP A 443 -0.76 43.10 25.92
CA TRP A 443 0.09 43.23 27.08
C TRP A 443 -0.65 43.02 28.43
N TRP A 444 -1.98 42.93 28.41
CA TRP A 444 -2.82 42.73 29.62
C TRP A 444 -3.21 41.24 29.74
N ASN A 445 -2.22 40.40 29.89
CA ASN A 445 -2.42 38.95 29.95
C ASN A 445 -2.26 38.41 31.38
N ASP A 446 -2.86 37.24 31.62
CA ASP A 446 -2.86 36.60 32.95
C ASP A 446 -1.47 36.20 33.45
N LEU A 447 -0.49 36.06 32.55
CA LEU A 447 0.91 35.79 32.88
C LEU A 447 1.69 37.04 33.25
N GLN A 448 1.06 38.20 33.16
CA GLN A 448 1.70 39.49 33.38
C GLN A 448 2.95 39.69 32.50
N PHE A 449 2.95 39.14 31.32
CA PHE A 449 3.99 39.35 30.33
C PHE A 449 3.76 40.70 29.66
N THR A 450 4.41 41.71 30.19
CA THR A 450 4.30 43.11 29.76
C THR A 450 5.30 43.43 28.64
N ARG A 451 5.19 44.63 28.06
CA ARG A 451 6.18 45.13 27.10
C ARG A 451 7.58 45.20 27.71
N ASP A 452 7.71 45.46 29.02
CA ASP A 452 9.00 45.48 29.71
C ASP A 452 9.60 44.06 29.80
N ASN A 453 8.79 43.05 30.05
CA ASN A 453 9.24 41.67 30.01
C ASN A 453 9.74 41.27 28.61
N PHE A 454 9.03 41.69 27.56
CA PHE A 454 9.44 41.48 26.17
C PHE A 454 10.78 42.17 25.87
N THR A 455 10.92 43.48 26.20
CA THR A 455 12.16 44.22 25.95
C THR A 455 13.35 43.65 26.72
N ASN A 456 13.12 43.15 27.94
CA ASN A 456 14.15 42.47 28.72
C ASN A 456 14.55 41.11 28.09
N ALA A 457 13.59 40.31 27.65
CA ALA A 457 13.85 39.04 26.98
C ALA A 457 14.61 39.24 25.65
N ALA A 458 14.35 40.32 24.94
CA ALA A 458 14.96 40.70 23.67
C ALA A 458 16.14 41.68 23.79
N ARG A 459 16.59 42.02 25.01
CA ARG A 459 17.59 43.06 25.26
C ARG A 459 18.84 42.94 24.42
N GLU A 460 19.41 41.75 24.33
CA GLU A 460 20.65 41.53 23.59
C GLU A 460 20.44 41.74 22.10
N LEU A 461 19.32 41.28 21.54
CA LEU A 461 18.95 41.45 20.16
C LEU A 461 18.72 42.91 19.79
N ILE A 462 17.96 43.64 20.63
CA ILE A 462 17.69 45.08 20.49
C ILE A 462 19.01 45.87 20.50
N SER A 463 19.91 45.55 21.41
CA SER A 463 21.24 46.16 21.49
C SER A 463 22.12 45.82 20.27
N LEU A 464 22.14 44.57 19.85
CA LEU A 464 22.91 44.11 18.70
C LEU A 464 22.52 44.84 17.41
N LEU A 465 21.23 44.93 17.15
CA LEU A 465 20.70 45.57 15.94
C LEU A 465 20.53 47.09 16.09
N ARG A 466 20.91 47.65 17.23
CA ARG A 466 20.76 49.09 17.57
C ARG A 466 19.34 49.60 17.28
N ILE A 467 18.33 48.80 17.65
CA ILE A 467 16.93 49.14 17.44
C ILE A 467 16.57 50.30 18.40
N SER A 468 16.09 51.40 17.83
CA SER A 468 15.60 52.57 18.56
C SER A 468 14.37 53.10 17.83
N GLY A 469 13.40 53.61 18.58
CA GLY A 469 12.13 54.13 18.05
C GLY A 469 10.95 53.22 18.36
N GLU A 470 9.77 53.58 17.89
CA GLU A 470 8.51 52.91 18.17
C GLU A 470 8.22 51.75 17.21
N VAL A 471 8.75 51.81 15.98
CA VAL A 471 8.53 50.84 14.91
C VAL A 471 9.87 50.42 14.32
N VAL A 472 9.98 49.13 13.99
CA VAL A 472 11.16 48.53 13.34
C VAL A 472 10.75 47.70 12.13
N ASP A 473 11.51 47.81 11.06
CA ASP A 473 11.54 46.86 9.95
C ASP A 473 12.80 45.98 10.10
N ILE A 474 12.60 44.72 10.46
CA ILE A 474 13.72 43.80 10.74
C ILE A 474 14.49 43.48 9.48
N LYS A 475 13.84 43.42 8.32
CA LYS A 475 14.49 43.14 7.03
C LYS A 475 15.47 44.27 6.66
N GLU A 476 15.05 45.53 6.85
CA GLU A 476 15.90 46.69 6.63
C GLU A 476 17.07 46.73 7.64
N ARG A 477 16.79 46.45 8.91
CA ARG A 477 17.81 46.44 9.97
C ARG A 477 18.86 45.35 9.75
N LEU A 478 18.45 44.16 9.32
CA LEU A 478 19.37 43.08 8.99
C LEU A 478 20.22 43.39 7.75
N ALA A 479 19.65 44.04 6.74
CA ALA A 479 20.39 44.48 5.57
C ALA A 479 21.47 45.52 5.87
N ALA A 480 21.20 46.39 6.88
CA ALA A 480 22.14 47.41 7.33
C ALA A 480 23.16 46.90 8.36
N TYR A 481 22.99 45.69 8.88
CA TYR A 481 23.86 45.15 9.91
C TYR A 481 25.20 44.65 9.33
N SER A 482 26.30 45.19 9.88
CA SER A 482 27.68 44.82 9.47
C SER A 482 28.56 44.36 10.65
N GLY A 483 27.95 44.00 11.78
CA GLY A 483 28.68 43.54 12.95
C GLY A 483 29.21 42.10 12.83
N PRO A 484 30.18 41.70 13.69
CA PRO A 484 30.82 40.39 13.62
C PRO A 484 29.96 39.23 14.17
N LYS A 485 28.90 39.50 14.89
CA LYS A 485 28.02 38.50 15.49
C LYS A 485 26.88 38.15 14.53
N THR A 486 26.38 36.92 14.57
CA THR A 486 25.29 36.43 13.71
C THR A 486 23.93 36.78 14.33
N PRO A 487 23.15 37.74 13.79
CA PRO A 487 21.87 38.12 14.36
C PRO A 487 20.88 36.97 14.55
N ARG A 488 20.93 35.97 13.67
CA ARG A 488 20.09 34.76 13.72
C ARG A 488 20.15 34.04 15.07
N GLU A 489 21.34 33.96 15.66
CA GLU A 489 21.51 33.30 16.98
C GLU A 489 20.75 34.04 18.09
N TYR A 490 20.74 35.38 18.01
CA TYR A 490 20.05 36.21 18.99
C TYR A 490 18.53 36.17 18.87
N PHE A 491 17.99 36.02 17.63
CA PHE A 491 16.56 35.74 17.43
C PHE A 491 16.18 34.37 18.05
N LYS A 492 17.01 33.33 17.85
CA LYS A 492 16.79 32.03 18.46
C LYS A 492 16.89 32.05 19.98
N LEU A 493 17.81 32.85 20.56
CA LEU A 493 17.91 33.07 22.01
C LEU A 493 16.67 33.76 22.57
N PHE A 494 16.19 34.83 21.91
CA PHE A 494 14.94 35.47 22.26
C PHE A 494 13.76 34.47 22.23
N TYR A 495 13.61 33.73 21.15
CA TYR A 495 12.51 32.76 21.02
C TYR A 495 12.56 31.66 22.09
N LYS A 496 13.75 31.24 22.51
CA LYS A 496 13.98 30.24 23.57
C LYS A 496 13.90 30.80 24.99
N ASN A 497 13.68 32.08 25.15
CA ASN A 497 13.54 32.69 26.49
C ASN A 497 12.39 32.03 27.27
N ASP A 498 12.62 31.65 28.52
CA ASP A 498 11.66 30.88 29.33
C ASP A 498 10.31 31.59 29.49
N GLN A 499 10.32 32.91 29.73
CA GLN A 499 9.08 33.68 29.87
C GLN A 499 8.31 33.75 28.54
N PHE A 500 9.03 33.89 27.43
CA PHE A 500 8.42 33.86 26.10
C PHE A 500 7.86 32.46 25.75
N GLN A 501 8.57 31.38 26.07
CA GLN A 501 8.08 30.00 25.89
C GLN A 501 6.85 29.73 26.76
N GLN A 502 6.78 30.24 27.97
CA GLN A 502 5.57 30.17 28.80
C GLN A 502 4.39 30.86 28.12
N LEU A 503 4.60 32.03 27.54
CA LEU A 503 3.56 32.75 26.81
C LEU A 503 3.07 31.98 25.57
N LEU A 504 3.97 31.34 24.84
CA LEU A 504 3.64 30.48 23.71
C LEU A 504 2.83 29.23 24.12
N SER A 505 3.08 28.69 25.31
CA SER A 505 2.41 27.50 25.83
C SER A 505 0.96 27.74 26.27
N VAL A 506 0.55 28.99 26.45
CA VAL A 506 -0.81 29.36 26.88
C VAL A 506 -1.82 28.97 25.80
N ARG A 507 -2.73 28.08 26.16
CA ARG A 507 -3.85 27.70 25.29
C ARG A 507 -4.94 28.77 25.20
N ALA A 508 -4.91 29.78 26.06
CA ALA A 508 -5.86 30.88 26.05
C ALA A 508 -5.62 31.79 24.84
N LYS A 509 -6.66 31.99 24.06
CA LYS A 509 -6.66 32.47 22.68
C LYS A 509 -6.22 33.91 22.46
N SER A 510 -6.29 34.75 23.48
CA SER A 510 -6.02 36.18 23.39
C SER A 510 -4.57 36.57 23.66
N HIS A 511 -3.79 35.68 24.28
CA HIS A 511 -2.48 36.05 24.81
C HIS A 511 -1.32 35.24 24.19
N ASN A 512 -1.61 34.29 23.26
CA ASN A 512 -0.56 33.64 22.50
C ASN A 512 -0.10 34.58 21.37
N PRO A 513 1.20 34.91 21.26
CA PRO A 513 1.73 35.83 20.26
C PRO A 513 1.37 35.48 18.82
N TRP A 514 1.44 34.21 18.46
CA TRP A 514 1.10 33.73 17.13
C TRP A 514 -0.39 33.87 16.83
N MET A 515 -1.24 33.64 17.83
CA MET A 515 -2.69 33.84 17.68
C MET A 515 -3.02 35.34 17.54
N HIS A 516 -2.28 36.20 18.23
CA HIS A 516 -2.42 37.66 18.07
C HIS A 516 -2.03 38.07 16.64
N TRP A 517 -0.88 37.56 16.14
CA TRP A 517 -0.45 37.84 14.77
C TRP A 517 -1.49 37.39 13.74
N THR A 518 -2.02 36.16 13.86
CA THR A 518 -3.03 35.65 12.91
C THR A 518 -4.30 36.50 12.90
N ASN A 519 -4.72 37.03 14.05
CA ASN A 519 -5.90 37.88 14.17
C ASN A 519 -5.70 39.29 13.58
N THR A 520 -4.49 39.81 13.66
CA THR A 520 -4.14 41.15 13.14
C THR A 520 -3.74 41.12 11.66
N HIS A 521 -3.46 39.89 11.11
CA HIS A 521 -3.09 39.70 9.71
C HIS A 521 -4.03 38.71 8.98
N PRO A 522 -5.35 39.01 8.92
CA PRO A 522 -6.34 38.07 8.39
C PRO A 522 -6.14 37.74 6.90
N THR A 523 -5.68 38.71 6.09
CA THR A 523 -5.43 38.50 4.66
C THR A 523 -4.33 37.47 4.46
N SER A 524 -3.15 37.67 5.07
CA SER A 524 -2.01 36.74 4.95
C SER A 524 -2.35 35.37 5.49
N THR A 525 -3.13 35.30 6.57
CA THR A 525 -3.62 34.04 7.14
C THR A 525 -4.56 33.32 6.18
N ASN A 526 -5.51 34.02 5.57
CA ASN A 526 -6.44 33.44 4.59
C ASN A 526 -5.72 32.92 3.34
N ASP A 527 -4.75 33.68 2.83
CA ASP A 527 -3.94 33.26 1.67
C ASP A 527 -3.14 31.98 1.97
N PHE A 528 -2.58 31.88 3.17
CA PHE A 528 -1.92 30.65 3.61
C PHE A 528 -2.88 29.47 3.68
N LEU A 529 -4.06 29.66 4.27
CA LEU A 529 -5.08 28.60 4.38
C LEU A 529 -5.56 28.10 3.01
N VAL A 530 -5.69 29.00 2.03
CA VAL A 530 -6.03 28.63 0.64
C VAL A 530 -4.94 27.77 0.02
N ARG A 531 -3.66 28.15 0.17
CA ARG A 531 -2.51 27.38 -0.32
C ARG A 531 -2.41 26.01 0.36
N LEU A 532 -2.57 25.95 1.68
CA LEU A 532 -2.57 24.70 2.45
C LEU A 532 -3.69 23.77 2.00
N ARG A 533 -4.91 24.31 1.81
CA ARG A 533 -6.04 23.53 1.29
C ARG A 533 -5.77 22.98 -0.10
N ALA A 534 -5.17 23.76 -0.99
CA ALA A 534 -4.82 23.32 -2.34
C ALA A 534 -3.79 22.19 -2.33
N ALA A 535 -2.74 22.31 -1.49
CA ALA A 535 -1.74 21.26 -1.33
C ALA A 535 -2.34 19.96 -0.75
N LEU A 536 -3.16 20.06 0.29
CA LEU A 536 -3.88 18.90 0.85
C LEU A 536 -4.80 18.23 -0.17
N HIS A 537 -5.54 19.03 -0.95
CA HIS A 537 -6.40 18.52 -2.02
C HIS A 537 -5.59 17.74 -3.07
N ASP A 538 -4.45 18.30 -3.51
CA ASP A 538 -3.58 17.64 -4.50
C ASP A 538 -2.98 16.33 -3.97
N ILE A 539 -2.46 16.33 -2.75
CA ILE A 539 -1.90 15.14 -2.09
C ILE A 539 -2.99 14.07 -1.91
N MET A 540 -4.14 14.42 -1.36
CA MET A 540 -5.21 13.46 -1.12
C MET A 540 -5.76 12.86 -2.43
N LYS A 541 -5.87 13.67 -3.47
CA LYS A 541 -6.29 13.20 -4.80
C LYS A 541 -5.25 12.28 -5.44
N ASN A 542 -3.98 12.72 -5.48
CA ASN A 542 -2.97 12.07 -6.30
C ASN A 542 -2.17 10.98 -5.57
N ALA A 543 -1.86 11.17 -4.29
CA ALA A 543 -1.12 10.20 -3.49
C ALA A 543 -2.03 9.21 -2.77
N TYR A 544 -3.15 9.67 -2.22
CA TYR A 544 -4.08 8.83 -1.46
C TYR A 544 -5.31 8.38 -2.26
N SER A 545 -5.41 8.77 -3.54
CA SER A 545 -6.49 8.37 -4.46
C SER A 545 -7.90 8.65 -3.88
N VAL A 546 -8.06 9.73 -3.14
CA VAL A 546 -9.33 10.11 -2.53
C VAL A 546 -10.28 10.60 -3.62
N ASP A 547 -11.52 10.13 -3.59
CA ASP A 547 -12.57 10.55 -4.52
C ASP A 547 -12.88 12.06 -4.41
N GLN A 548 -13.12 12.69 -5.55
CA GLN A 548 -13.34 14.14 -5.63
C GLN A 548 -14.56 14.62 -4.82
N THR A 549 -15.56 13.77 -4.65
CA THR A 549 -16.75 14.10 -3.85
C THR A 549 -16.40 14.22 -2.36
N LYS A 550 -15.48 13.38 -1.87
CA LYS A 550 -14.99 13.40 -0.50
C LYS A 550 -14.07 14.59 -0.22
N LEU A 551 -13.36 15.09 -1.23
CA LEU A 551 -12.48 16.25 -1.10
C LEU A 551 -13.22 17.56 -0.81
N LYS A 552 -14.53 17.62 -1.03
CA LYS A 552 -15.39 18.74 -0.63
C LYS A 552 -15.39 19.00 0.89
N ALA A 553 -15.01 18.00 1.69
CA ALA A 553 -14.86 18.14 3.16
C ALA A 553 -13.64 18.99 3.58
N LEU A 554 -12.69 19.23 2.67
CA LEU A 554 -11.56 20.14 2.91
C LEU A 554 -12.04 21.58 2.87
N THR A 555 -12.61 22.03 3.98
CA THR A 555 -13.13 23.40 4.11
C THR A 555 -12.20 24.25 4.99
N ILE A 556 -12.17 25.55 4.71
CA ILE A 556 -11.51 26.57 5.53
C ILE A 556 -12.57 27.57 5.98
N LYS A 557 -12.36 28.17 7.15
CA LYS A 557 -13.14 29.31 7.65
C LYS A 557 -12.32 30.56 7.40
N PRO A 558 -12.70 31.44 6.48
CA PRO A 558 -12.00 32.71 6.31
C PRO A 558 -12.03 33.52 7.60
N MET A 559 -10.91 34.13 7.94
CA MET A 559 -10.85 35.12 9.02
C MET A 559 -11.47 36.42 8.53
N LYS A 560 -12.26 37.06 9.39
CA LYS A 560 -12.87 38.33 9.05
C LYS A 560 -11.77 39.39 8.99
N THR A 561 -11.72 40.14 7.89
CA THR A 561 -10.97 41.39 7.83
C THR A 561 -11.66 42.39 8.77
N VAL A 562 -10.90 42.98 9.67
CA VAL A 562 -11.39 44.14 10.44
C VAL A 562 -11.27 45.32 9.48
N ASP A 563 -12.42 45.81 9.00
CA ASP A 563 -12.49 47.07 8.24
C ASP A 563 -12.12 48.25 9.12
#